data_f767a2539bdbf4b6fd18e5e1785392a2
#
_entry.id   f767a2539bdbf4b6fd18e5e1785392a2
#
_cell.length_a   1.000
_cell.length_b   1.000
_cell.length_c   1.000
_cell.angle_alpha   90.00
_cell.angle_beta   90.00
_cell.angle_gamma   90.00
#
_symmetry.space_group_name_H-M   'P 1'
#
loop_
_entity.id
_entity.type
_entity.pdbx_description
1 polymer ?
#
loop_
_entity_poly.entity_id
_entity_poly.type
_entity_poly.pdbx_seq_one_letter_code
_entity_poly.pdbx_strand_id
1 'polypeptide(L)'
;MTGFVLMTPLARGIAAAALAAGLLVTASSARAGEWIADKSGCRAWNPNPQLEESVTWSGSCASGRAEGAGTVQWSKAGVVIETDEGNWREGRQAGKGTQSWSSGRYEGELADGEPNGHGVLTLRKLRYEGEFRNGKPNGAGTLTAGNETLRGTWKDGCLQGQRKASIGIPLSACR
;
A
#
# COMPACT_ATOMS: atom_id res chain seq x y z
N MET A 1 4.21 -27.59 -13.87
CA MET A 1 4.62 -26.77 -12.73
C MET A 1 4.32 -25.32 -13.08
N THR A 2 3.12 -24.89 -12.79
CA THR A 2 2.63 -23.54 -13.13
C THR A 2 2.85 -22.63 -11.93
N GLY A 3 3.85 -21.76 -12.02
CA GLY A 3 4.09 -20.71 -11.04
C GLY A 3 3.25 -19.48 -11.40
N PHE A 4 2.37 -19.05 -10.52
CA PHE A 4 1.63 -17.81 -10.69
C PHE A 4 2.51 -16.62 -10.31
N VAL A 5 2.80 -15.78 -11.29
CA VAL A 5 3.41 -14.48 -11.10
C VAL A 5 2.29 -13.45 -11.01
N LEU A 6 2.04 -12.91 -9.85
CA LEU A 6 1.10 -11.82 -9.65
C LEU A 6 1.83 -10.50 -9.44
N MET A 7 1.88 -9.79 -10.53
CA MET A 7 2.05 -8.36 -10.79
C MET A 7 2.96 -7.52 -9.91
N THR A 8 3.96 -7.00 -10.58
CA THR A 8 4.75 -5.81 -10.22
C THR A 8 3.89 -4.54 -10.17
N PRO A 9 4.23 -3.58 -9.30
CA PRO A 9 3.71 -2.22 -9.46
C PRO A 9 4.16 -1.67 -10.82
N LEU A 10 3.24 -1.01 -11.52
CA LEU A 10 3.48 -0.38 -12.83
C LEU A 10 4.56 0.70 -12.72
N ALA A 11 5.79 0.36 -13.09
CA ALA A 11 6.76 1.36 -13.51
C ALA A 11 6.47 1.71 -14.98
N ARG A 12 5.95 2.89 -15.24
CA ARG A 12 5.80 3.43 -16.59
C ARG A 12 7.19 3.71 -17.16
N GLY A 13 7.65 2.84 -18.08
CA GLY A 13 8.85 3.07 -18.86
C GLY A 13 8.62 4.14 -19.91
N ILE A 14 9.51 5.12 -19.96
CA ILE A 14 9.67 6.05 -21.06
C ILE A 14 10.82 5.52 -21.91
N ALA A 15 10.54 5.31 -23.19
CA ALA A 15 11.55 4.93 -24.18
C ALA A 15 12.62 6.02 -24.30
N ALA A 16 13.89 5.65 -24.18
CA ALA A 16 15.02 6.55 -24.33
C ALA A 16 15.68 6.34 -25.69
N ALA A 17 15.78 7.40 -26.47
CA ALA A 17 16.73 7.52 -27.56
C ALA A 17 18.11 7.82 -26.99
N ALA A 18 19.13 7.06 -27.42
CA ALA A 18 20.48 7.22 -26.96
C ALA A 18 21.17 8.44 -27.55
N LEU A 19 21.72 9.30 -26.68
CA LEU A 19 22.89 10.15 -27.00
C LEU A 19 23.77 10.20 -25.74
N ALA A 20 25.04 9.83 -25.92
CA ALA A 20 26.02 9.69 -24.86
C ALA A 20 26.41 11.04 -24.28
N ALA A 21 26.20 11.22 -22.96
CA ALA A 21 27.00 12.11 -22.11
C ALA A 21 26.66 11.81 -20.64
N GLY A 22 27.69 11.44 -19.87
CA GLY A 22 27.74 11.54 -18.39
C GLY A 22 26.65 10.78 -17.60
N LEU A 23 26.93 9.55 -17.14
CA LEU A 23 26.13 8.85 -16.15
C LEU A 23 26.10 9.64 -14.83
N LEU A 24 25.08 10.46 -14.63
CA LEU A 24 24.55 10.73 -13.31
C LEU A 24 23.59 9.59 -12.99
N VAL A 25 24.06 8.55 -12.33
CA VAL A 25 23.21 7.58 -11.66
C VAL A 25 22.49 8.34 -10.54
N THR A 26 21.32 8.88 -10.83
CA THR A 26 20.40 9.30 -9.78
C THR A 26 19.88 8.04 -9.13
N ALA A 27 20.48 7.68 -8.01
CA ALA A 27 19.89 6.70 -7.11
C ALA A 27 18.45 7.17 -6.86
N SER A 28 17.45 6.40 -7.31
CA SER A 28 16.06 6.54 -6.86
C SER A 28 16.07 6.23 -5.36
N SER A 29 16.29 7.26 -4.55
CA SER A 29 16.01 7.18 -3.12
C SER A 29 14.54 6.84 -3.00
N ALA A 30 14.21 5.68 -2.41
CA ALA A 30 12.88 5.44 -1.90
C ALA A 30 12.52 6.67 -1.07
N ARG A 31 11.49 7.41 -1.48
CA ARG A 31 11.09 8.62 -0.78
C ARG A 31 10.64 8.20 0.61
N ALA A 32 11.26 8.74 1.64
CA ALA A 32 10.75 8.63 3.00
C ALA A 32 9.32 9.20 3.03
N GLY A 33 8.44 8.62 3.85
CA GLY A 33 7.07 9.13 4.01
C GLY A 33 7.06 10.64 4.30
N GLU A 34 5.95 11.29 4.00
CA GLU A 34 5.82 12.76 4.08
C GLU A 34 4.54 13.15 4.81
N TRP A 35 4.60 14.29 5.55
CA TRP A 35 3.45 14.96 6.14
C TRP A 35 2.81 15.89 5.12
N ILE A 36 1.58 15.58 4.69
CA ILE A 36 0.84 16.40 3.74
C ILE A 36 -0.30 17.09 4.50
N ALA A 37 -0.40 18.41 4.36
CA ALA A 37 -1.45 19.23 4.97
C ALA A 37 -2.64 19.39 4.03
N ASP A 38 -3.84 19.31 4.56
CA ASP A 38 -5.04 19.75 3.85
C ASP A 38 -5.17 21.28 3.83
N LYS A 39 -6.24 21.79 3.22
CA LYS A 39 -6.49 23.24 3.14
C LYS A 39 -6.72 23.91 4.50
N SER A 40 -7.09 23.15 5.54
CA SER A 40 -7.25 23.64 6.91
C SER A 40 -5.94 23.68 7.69
N GLY A 41 -4.86 23.10 7.15
CA GLY A 41 -3.58 22.93 7.80
C GLY A 41 -3.47 21.64 8.61
N CYS A 42 -4.50 20.77 8.58
CA CYS A 42 -4.47 19.48 9.23
C CYS A 42 -3.62 18.50 8.42
N ARG A 43 -2.67 17.82 9.08
CA ARG A 43 -1.69 16.98 8.41
C ARG A 43 -2.00 15.49 8.59
N ALA A 44 -1.92 14.75 7.48
CA ALA A 44 -1.90 13.30 7.47
C ALA A 44 -0.54 12.78 6.97
N TRP A 45 -0.12 11.64 7.50
CA TRP A 45 1.10 10.97 7.10
C TRP A 45 0.87 10.09 5.89
N ASN A 46 1.65 10.29 4.83
CA ASN A 46 1.68 9.39 3.69
C ASN A 46 3.00 8.60 3.70
N PRO A 47 2.98 7.26 3.86
CA PRO A 47 4.20 6.45 3.83
C PRO A 47 4.82 6.36 2.42
N ASN A 48 4.03 6.60 1.36
CA ASN A 48 4.43 6.47 -0.04
C ASN A 48 4.05 7.71 -0.87
N PRO A 49 4.55 8.91 -0.52
CA PRO A 49 4.10 10.15 -1.15
C PRO A 49 4.46 10.20 -2.63
N GLN A 50 3.55 10.75 -3.42
CA GLN A 50 3.73 10.99 -4.84
C GLN A 50 3.97 12.49 -5.13
N LEU A 51 4.55 12.80 -6.28
CA LEU A 51 4.67 14.20 -6.71
C LEU A 51 3.28 14.79 -6.98
N GLU A 52 3.10 16.06 -6.58
CA GLU A 52 1.84 16.81 -6.79
C GLU A 52 0.63 16.19 -6.09
N GLU A 53 0.86 15.51 -4.98
CA GLU A 53 -0.20 14.94 -4.17
C GLU A 53 -0.78 16.00 -3.22
N SER A 54 -2.09 15.94 -3.04
CA SER A 54 -2.84 16.74 -2.07
C SER A 54 -3.73 15.85 -1.23
N VAL A 55 -4.13 16.32 -0.06
CA VAL A 55 -4.95 15.59 0.88
C VAL A 55 -6.17 16.38 1.29
N THR A 56 -7.28 15.70 1.60
CA THR A 56 -8.41 16.24 2.36
C THR A 56 -8.67 15.35 3.56
N TRP A 57 -9.06 15.96 4.67
CA TRP A 57 -9.41 15.29 5.92
C TRP A 57 -10.81 15.70 6.38
N SER A 58 -11.65 14.74 6.82
CA SER A 58 -13.03 14.99 7.24
C SER A 58 -13.25 14.98 8.76
N GLY A 59 -12.27 14.50 9.54
CA GLY A 59 -12.39 14.33 10.99
C GLY A 59 -11.84 15.51 11.80
N SER A 60 -11.59 15.25 13.08
CA SER A 60 -11.01 16.21 14.01
C SER A 60 -9.53 16.45 13.73
N CYS A 61 -9.04 17.63 14.08
CA CYS A 61 -7.62 17.98 13.97
C CYS A 61 -7.07 18.37 15.35
N ALA A 62 -6.12 17.59 15.84
CA ALA A 62 -5.47 17.87 17.13
C ALA A 62 -3.99 18.18 16.90
N SER A 63 -3.50 19.27 17.46
CA SER A 63 -2.11 19.73 17.29
C SER A 63 -1.64 19.78 15.83
N GLY A 64 -2.54 20.13 14.90
CA GLY A 64 -2.26 20.21 13.47
C GLY A 64 -2.13 18.83 12.78
N ARG A 65 -2.71 17.77 13.35
CA ARG A 65 -2.69 16.40 12.81
C ARG A 65 -4.08 15.79 12.82
N ALA A 66 -4.36 14.91 11.87
CA ALA A 66 -5.60 14.14 11.80
C ALA A 66 -5.77 13.29 13.07
N GLU A 67 -6.95 13.37 13.71
CA GLU A 67 -7.22 12.70 14.98
C GLU A 67 -8.65 12.16 15.03
N GLY A 68 -8.82 10.93 15.58
CA GLY A 68 -10.12 10.31 15.74
C GLY A 68 -10.65 9.67 14.45
N ALA A 69 -11.95 9.42 14.42
CA ALA A 69 -12.59 8.83 13.24
C ALA A 69 -12.70 9.84 12.09
N GLY A 70 -12.45 9.39 10.88
CA GLY A 70 -12.55 10.24 9.69
C GLY A 70 -12.06 9.57 8.43
N THR A 71 -12.12 10.34 7.34
CA THR A 71 -11.73 9.92 6.00
C THR A 71 -10.64 10.85 5.47
N VAL A 72 -9.54 10.27 5.04
CA VAL A 72 -8.52 10.93 4.23
C VAL A 72 -8.75 10.58 2.76
N GLN A 73 -8.71 11.58 1.90
CA GLN A 73 -8.65 11.38 0.45
C GLN A 73 -7.35 11.95 -0.10
N TRP A 74 -6.56 11.09 -0.69
CA TRP A 74 -5.36 11.44 -1.43
C TRP A 74 -5.72 11.75 -2.87
N SER A 75 -5.28 12.87 -3.38
CA SER A 75 -5.58 13.30 -4.74
C SER A 75 -4.30 13.69 -5.47
N LYS A 76 -4.24 13.38 -6.77
CA LYS A 76 -3.17 13.79 -7.66
C LYS A 76 -3.75 14.56 -8.84
N ALA A 77 -3.25 15.77 -9.08
CA ALA A 77 -3.80 16.66 -10.11
C ALA A 77 -5.34 16.82 -10.01
N GLY A 78 -5.88 16.89 -8.77
CA GLY A 78 -7.31 17.03 -8.51
C GLY A 78 -8.15 15.76 -8.65
N VAL A 79 -7.55 14.61 -8.99
CA VAL A 79 -8.23 13.32 -9.06
C VAL A 79 -7.94 12.51 -7.81
N VAL A 80 -8.98 12.04 -7.12
CA VAL A 80 -8.82 11.14 -5.96
C VAL A 80 -8.22 9.82 -6.44
N ILE A 81 -7.08 9.45 -5.86
CA ILE A 81 -6.34 8.23 -6.16
C ILE A 81 -6.45 7.18 -5.08
N GLU A 82 -6.69 7.60 -3.83
CA GLU A 82 -6.87 6.71 -2.69
C GLU A 82 -7.79 7.36 -1.66
N THR A 83 -8.58 6.52 -0.97
CA THR A 83 -9.47 6.93 0.13
C THR A 83 -9.24 6.00 1.31
N ASP A 84 -8.91 6.58 2.47
CA ASP A 84 -8.62 5.88 3.71
C ASP A 84 -9.65 6.25 4.77
N GLU A 85 -10.43 5.27 5.22
CA GLU A 85 -11.48 5.44 6.23
C GLU A 85 -11.10 4.70 7.51
N GLY A 86 -11.32 5.30 8.66
CA GLY A 86 -11.07 4.65 9.95
C GLY A 86 -10.67 5.62 11.04
N ASN A 87 -9.87 5.12 12.00
CA ASN A 87 -9.36 5.93 13.08
C ASN A 87 -7.95 6.43 12.79
N TRP A 88 -7.69 7.65 13.23
CA TRP A 88 -6.42 8.34 13.06
C TRP A 88 -5.90 8.78 14.41
N ARG A 89 -4.62 8.63 14.61
CA ARG A 89 -3.90 9.08 15.80
C ARG A 89 -2.62 9.77 15.39
N GLU A 90 -2.44 10.99 15.87
CA GLU A 90 -1.25 11.80 15.54
C GLU A 90 -0.98 11.88 14.01
N GLY A 91 -2.04 11.96 13.21
CA GLY A 91 -1.97 12.05 11.76
C GLY A 91 -1.66 10.74 11.03
N ARG A 92 -1.72 9.60 11.69
CA ARG A 92 -1.50 8.27 11.11
C ARG A 92 -2.73 7.40 11.29
N GLN A 93 -3.10 6.65 10.25
CA GLN A 93 -4.19 5.69 10.37
C GLN A 93 -3.79 4.56 11.33
N ALA A 94 -4.67 4.21 12.27
CA ALA A 94 -4.41 3.24 13.32
C ALA A 94 -5.67 2.47 13.72
N GLY A 95 -5.51 1.20 14.12
CA GLY A 95 -6.63 0.33 14.46
C GLY A 95 -7.34 -0.19 13.22
N LYS A 96 -8.65 -0.44 13.31
CA LYS A 96 -9.41 -0.95 12.17
C LYS A 96 -9.72 0.17 11.18
N GLY A 97 -9.55 -0.13 9.91
CA GLY A 97 -9.83 0.82 8.83
C GLY A 97 -9.83 0.18 7.46
N THR A 98 -10.05 1.04 6.47
CA THR A 98 -10.10 0.68 5.07
C THR A 98 -9.19 1.62 4.29
N GLN A 99 -8.49 1.08 3.31
CA GLN A 99 -7.76 1.83 2.30
C GLN A 99 -8.24 1.36 0.93
N SER A 100 -8.68 2.29 0.07
CA SER A 100 -9.28 1.98 -1.22
C SER A 100 -8.62 2.80 -2.32
N TRP A 101 -8.16 2.13 -3.38
CA TRP A 101 -7.54 2.74 -4.55
C TRP A 101 -8.04 2.06 -5.84
N SER A 102 -7.71 2.60 -6.99
CA SER A 102 -8.25 2.18 -8.29
C SER A 102 -8.07 0.68 -8.64
N SER A 103 -7.04 0.03 -8.09
CA SER A 103 -6.73 -1.38 -8.38
C SER A 103 -7.07 -2.33 -7.25
N GLY A 104 -7.52 -1.83 -6.09
CA GLY A 104 -7.78 -2.69 -4.94
C GLY A 104 -8.30 -1.98 -3.69
N ARG A 105 -8.47 -2.77 -2.66
CA ARG A 105 -8.92 -2.36 -1.34
C ARG A 105 -8.27 -3.23 -0.27
N TYR A 106 -7.85 -2.61 0.80
CA TYR A 106 -7.53 -3.27 2.06
C TYR A 106 -8.60 -2.96 3.10
N GLU A 107 -8.95 -3.94 3.92
CA GLU A 107 -9.82 -3.78 5.09
C GLU A 107 -9.26 -4.62 6.23
N GLY A 108 -8.92 -3.98 7.35
CA GLY A 108 -8.31 -4.71 8.48
C GLY A 108 -7.64 -3.79 9.48
N GLU A 109 -6.70 -4.36 10.20
CA GLU A 109 -5.92 -3.66 11.22
C GLU A 109 -4.75 -2.90 10.57
N LEU A 110 -4.53 -1.68 11.06
CA LEU A 110 -3.51 -0.75 10.58
C LEU A 110 -2.69 -0.23 11.75
N ALA A 111 -1.41 -0.04 11.50
CA ALA A 111 -0.51 0.68 12.37
C ALA A 111 0.36 1.62 11.51
N ASP A 112 0.48 2.86 11.94
CA ASP A 112 1.26 3.90 11.24
C ASP A 112 0.90 4.09 9.75
N GLY A 113 -0.39 3.83 9.40
CA GLY A 113 -0.89 3.92 8.02
C GLY A 113 -0.64 2.68 7.17
N GLU A 114 -0.06 1.62 7.71
CA GLU A 114 0.22 0.38 6.98
C GLU A 114 -0.58 -0.81 7.55
N PRO A 115 -1.01 -1.77 6.70
CA PRO A 115 -1.57 -3.05 7.14
C PRO A 115 -0.70 -3.74 8.20
N ASN A 116 -1.26 -4.01 9.38
CA ASN A 116 -0.55 -4.61 10.50
C ASN A 116 -1.53 -5.31 11.45
N GLY A 117 -1.51 -6.63 11.47
CA GLY A 117 -2.51 -7.49 12.11
C GLY A 117 -3.38 -8.20 11.09
N HIS A 118 -4.60 -8.59 11.48
CA HIS A 118 -5.48 -9.32 10.58
C HIS A 118 -6.19 -8.39 9.58
N GLY A 119 -6.26 -8.83 8.30
CA GLY A 119 -6.95 -8.05 7.28
C GLY A 119 -7.24 -8.82 5.99
N VAL A 120 -7.95 -8.14 5.11
CA VAL A 120 -8.34 -8.61 3.79
C VAL A 120 -7.84 -7.63 2.75
N LEU A 121 -7.03 -8.11 1.83
CA LEU A 121 -6.57 -7.37 0.65
C LEU A 121 -7.28 -7.92 -0.58
N THR A 122 -7.98 -7.07 -1.31
CA THR A 122 -8.61 -7.40 -2.58
C THR A 122 -7.96 -6.62 -3.70
N LEU A 123 -7.39 -7.30 -4.69
CA LEU A 123 -6.74 -6.72 -5.86
C LEU A 123 -7.37 -7.33 -7.12
N ARG A 124 -8.25 -6.63 -7.82
CA ARG A 124 -8.93 -7.13 -9.03
C ARG A 124 -9.52 -8.55 -8.82
N LYS A 125 -8.83 -9.60 -9.31
CA LYS A 125 -9.27 -11.01 -9.23
C LYS A 125 -8.56 -11.80 -8.12
N LEU A 126 -7.83 -11.12 -7.25
CA LEU A 126 -7.08 -11.68 -6.15
C LEU A 126 -7.66 -11.22 -4.82
N ARG A 127 -7.84 -12.14 -3.89
CA ARG A 127 -8.22 -11.86 -2.50
C ARG A 127 -7.27 -12.60 -1.56
N TYR A 128 -6.61 -11.83 -0.70
CA TYR A 128 -5.85 -12.40 0.40
C TYR A 128 -6.54 -12.07 1.71
N GLU A 129 -6.65 -13.05 2.59
CA GLU A 129 -7.14 -12.89 3.95
C GLU A 129 -6.18 -13.56 4.92
N GLY A 130 -5.70 -12.80 5.91
CA GLY A 130 -4.72 -13.30 6.87
C GLY A 130 -3.96 -12.19 7.58
N GLU A 131 -2.82 -12.58 8.14
CA GLU A 131 -1.97 -11.71 8.92
C GLU A 131 -1.09 -10.83 8.03
N PHE A 132 -0.93 -9.58 8.46
CA PHE A 132 -0.05 -8.58 7.84
C PHE A 132 0.96 -8.06 8.86
N ARG A 133 2.11 -7.65 8.36
CA ARG A 133 3.11 -6.89 9.10
C ARG A 133 3.83 -5.94 8.14
N ASN A 134 3.87 -4.64 8.53
CA ASN A 134 4.52 -3.59 7.74
C ASN A 134 4.07 -3.63 6.26
N GLY A 135 2.75 -3.63 6.04
CA GLY A 135 2.12 -3.60 4.73
C GLY A 135 2.18 -4.90 3.92
N LYS A 136 2.74 -5.99 4.46
CA LYS A 136 2.96 -7.25 3.72
C LYS A 136 2.29 -8.44 4.40
N PRO A 137 1.74 -9.41 3.64
CA PRO A 137 1.35 -10.71 4.18
C PRO A 137 2.46 -11.34 5.01
N ASN A 138 2.18 -11.65 6.28
CA ASN A 138 3.16 -12.18 7.22
C ASN A 138 2.47 -12.93 8.35
N GLY A 139 2.51 -14.25 8.31
CA GLY A 139 1.78 -15.12 9.23
C GLY A 139 0.84 -16.06 8.48
N ALA A 140 -0.19 -16.55 9.16
CA ALA A 140 -1.19 -17.42 8.54
C ALA A 140 -2.07 -16.64 7.55
N GLY A 141 -2.35 -17.23 6.38
CA GLY A 141 -3.20 -16.56 5.42
C GLY A 141 -3.63 -17.42 4.25
N THR A 142 -4.66 -16.95 3.57
CA THR A 142 -5.29 -17.59 2.42
C THR A 142 -5.31 -16.63 1.25
N LEU A 143 -4.71 -17.03 0.14
CA LEU A 143 -4.80 -16.33 -1.14
C LEU A 143 -5.78 -17.06 -2.05
N THR A 144 -6.76 -16.34 -2.58
CA THR A 144 -7.68 -16.81 -3.60
C THR A 144 -7.44 -16.01 -4.88
N ALA A 145 -7.22 -16.71 -6.00
CA ALA A 145 -7.00 -16.12 -7.31
C ALA A 145 -7.79 -16.91 -8.37
N GLY A 146 -8.90 -16.35 -8.84
CA GLY A 146 -9.85 -17.10 -9.67
C GLY A 146 -10.40 -18.30 -8.92
N ASN A 147 -10.19 -19.50 -9.48
CA ASN A 147 -10.63 -20.78 -8.88
C ASN A 147 -9.56 -21.45 -8.00
N GLU A 148 -8.39 -20.87 -7.87
CA GLU A 148 -7.34 -21.40 -7.01
C GLU A 148 -7.34 -20.76 -5.63
N THR A 149 -7.08 -21.60 -4.63
CA THR A 149 -6.91 -21.17 -3.24
C THR A 149 -5.61 -21.77 -2.69
N LEU A 150 -4.77 -20.90 -2.14
CA LEU A 150 -3.50 -21.24 -1.51
C LEU A 150 -3.57 -20.84 -0.04
N ARG A 151 -3.47 -21.80 0.86
CA ARG A 151 -3.41 -21.59 2.31
C ARG A 151 -2.03 -21.91 2.81
N GLY A 152 -1.53 -21.12 3.75
CA GLY A 152 -0.23 -21.40 4.36
C GLY A 152 0.32 -20.26 5.19
N THR A 153 1.58 -20.39 5.54
CA THR A 153 2.32 -19.36 6.26
C THR A 153 2.99 -18.44 5.25
N TRP A 154 2.83 -17.15 5.45
CA TRP A 154 3.42 -16.11 4.61
C TRP A 154 4.56 -15.44 5.35
N LYS A 155 5.57 -15.02 4.65
CA LYS A 155 6.69 -14.24 5.17
C LYS A 155 7.05 -13.16 4.16
N ASP A 156 6.96 -11.91 4.59
CA ASP A 156 7.32 -10.72 3.80
C ASP A 156 6.69 -10.71 2.39
N GLY A 157 5.42 -11.15 2.29
CA GLY A 157 4.67 -11.24 1.04
C GLY A 157 4.84 -12.56 0.26
N CYS A 158 5.64 -13.51 0.74
CA CYS A 158 5.89 -14.80 0.09
C CYS A 158 5.20 -15.96 0.82
N LEU A 159 4.47 -16.79 0.07
CA LEU A 159 3.97 -18.06 0.59
C LEU A 159 5.15 -19.02 0.79
N GLN A 160 5.25 -19.60 1.98
CA GLN A 160 6.29 -20.57 2.34
C GLN A 160 5.90 -21.99 1.92
N GLY A 161 6.90 -22.82 1.56
CA GLY A 161 6.70 -24.21 1.22
C GLY A 161 6.89 -24.55 -0.27
N GLN A 162 6.29 -25.66 -0.72
CA GLN A 162 6.50 -26.18 -2.08
C GLN A 162 5.76 -25.38 -3.16
N ARG A 163 4.57 -24.85 -2.85
CA ARG A 163 3.85 -23.94 -3.73
C ARG A 163 4.36 -22.52 -3.50
N LYS A 164 4.68 -21.84 -4.59
CA LYS A 164 5.18 -20.46 -4.50
C LYS A 164 4.13 -19.47 -4.99
N ALA A 165 3.88 -18.45 -4.19
CA ALA A 165 3.08 -17.30 -4.55
C ALA A 165 3.67 -16.06 -3.85
N SER A 166 3.42 -14.88 -4.40
CA SER A 166 3.84 -13.62 -3.79
C SER A 166 2.78 -12.54 -3.94
N ILE A 167 2.73 -11.62 -2.98
CA ILE A 167 1.86 -10.45 -2.97
C ILE A 167 2.69 -9.22 -2.67
N GLY A 168 2.59 -8.21 -3.53
CA GLY A 168 3.30 -6.94 -3.37
C GLY A 168 4.79 -6.96 -3.70
N ILE A 169 5.35 -8.14 -4.02
CA ILE A 169 6.76 -8.30 -4.43
C ILE A 169 6.87 -9.29 -5.60
N PRO A 170 7.94 -9.22 -6.41
CA PRO A 170 8.17 -10.21 -7.47
C PRO A 170 8.39 -11.61 -6.89
N LEU A 171 7.86 -12.65 -7.54
CA LEU A 171 8.05 -14.04 -7.10
C LEU A 171 9.53 -14.44 -7.02
N SER A 172 10.38 -13.84 -7.84
CA SER A 172 11.85 -14.05 -7.81
C SER A 172 12.50 -13.58 -6.49
N ALA A 173 11.84 -12.73 -5.72
CA ALA A 173 12.30 -12.31 -4.39
C ALA A 173 11.95 -13.32 -3.29
N CYS A 174 11.09 -14.31 -3.57
CA CYS A 174 10.72 -15.39 -2.66
C CYS A 174 11.76 -16.52 -2.72
N ARG A 175 12.53 -16.68 -1.65
CA ARG A 175 13.54 -17.74 -1.48
C ARG A 175 13.01 -18.91 -0.67
#